data_86bbdb34785a3ef12a23a20a1e87a059
#
_entry.id   86bbdb34785a3ef12a23a20a1e87a059
#
_cell.length_a   1.000
_cell.length_b   1.000
_cell.length_c   1.000
_cell.angle_alpha   90.00
_cell.angle_beta   90.00
_cell.angle_gamma   90.00
#
_symmetry.space_group_name_H-M   'P 1'
#
loop_
_entity.id
_entity.type
_entity.pdbx_description
1 polymer ?
#
loop_
_entity_poly.entity_id
_entity_poly.type
_entity_poly.pdbx_seq_one_letter_code
_entity_poly.pdbx_strand_id
1 'polypeptide(L)'
;EKIRPRWVVWSQEDARRLVAAGVRPATCWDVAAVHRLRFGGWRADPAYAWACLHGQAPAEIPALTAVPDLFSAAAEVADAPALGAPAALEAARLQLAGLAEPGRLGTARAESTAELLCAELSADGLPVGLAAMEGLLTGLIGARPRGPTDAAVIRAARDAQVLRHAPGQAATGATSDLRSPAQVKSLLAAAGIDVPDTRAWRLEEFRDRSPLVAALLDWRKAERIATTYGYAWLDEHLGADGRLRGAWTGSDGAAGRMTASSGLHNMPAGLRRAVLAEDGHLFVRADLGQIEPRVLAAVSGDAALAAATAADDMYLPVAAELGVDRPTAKVAMIAAMYGQ
;
A
#
# COMPACT_ATOMS: atom_id res chain seq x y z
N GLU A 1 -39.43 12.67 -2.68
CA GLU A 1 -38.47 11.85 -1.94
C GLU A 1 -37.39 11.41 -2.93
N LYS A 2 -36.12 11.83 -2.71
CA LYS A 2 -35.02 11.42 -3.61
C LYS A 2 -34.74 9.94 -3.39
N ILE A 3 -35.02 9.11 -4.38
CA ILE A 3 -34.64 7.70 -4.38
C ILE A 3 -33.09 7.59 -4.30
N ARG A 4 -32.60 6.86 -3.32
CA ARG A 4 -31.17 6.51 -3.21
C ARG A 4 -31.00 5.03 -3.56
N PRO A 5 -30.87 4.68 -4.84
CA PRO A 5 -30.77 3.28 -5.24
C PRO A 5 -29.42 2.70 -4.79
N ARG A 6 -29.41 1.39 -4.54
CA ARG A 6 -28.16 0.64 -4.49
C ARG A 6 -27.78 0.26 -5.92
N TRP A 7 -26.63 0.72 -6.35
CA TRP A 7 -26.08 0.36 -7.66
C TRP A 7 -25.51 -1.05 -7.62
N VAL A 8 -25.72 -1.80 -8.67
CA VAL A 8 -25.06 -3.11 -8.87
C VAL A 8 -24.03 -2.94 -9.98
N VAL A 9 -22.80 -3.30 -9.69
CA VAL A 9 -21.65 -3.27 -10.60
C VAL A 9 -21.00 -4.64 -10.66
N TRP A 10 -20.43 -5.01 -11.81
CA TRP A 10 -19.65 -6.24 -11.92
C TRP A 10 -18.36 -6.16 -11.10
N SER A 11 -17.70 -5.01 -11.13
CA SER A 11 -16.45 -4.78 -10.43
C SER A 11 -16.20 -3.30 -10.19
N GLN A 12 -15.13 -3.00 -9.47
CA GLN A 12 -14.62 -1.65 -9.25
C GLN A 12 -14.44 -0.86 -10.57
N GLU A 13 -14.14 -1.53 -11.68
CA GLU A 13 -13.97 -0.86 -12.97
C GLU A 13 -15.26 -0.18 -13.44
N ASP A 14 -16.41 -0.80 -13.24
CA ASP A 14 -17.70 -0.15 -13.54
C ASP A 14 -17.96 1.02 -12.58
N ALA A 15 -17.59 0.87 -11.31
CA ALA A 15 -17.68 1.98 -10.35
C ALA A 15 -16.79 3.16 -10.78
N ARG A 16 -15.56 2.90 -11.28
CA ARG A 16 -14.67 3.92 -11.83
C ARG A 16 -15.28 4.65 -13.02
N ARG A 17 -15.93 3.90 -13.94
CA ARG A 17 -16.62 4.49 -15.09
C ARG A 17 -17.78 5.40 -14.68
N LEU A 18 -18.57 4.98 -13.69
CA LEU A 18 -19.64 5.81 -13.12
C LEU A 18 -19.08 7.09 -12.51
N VAL A 19 -18.05 6.98 -11.68
CA VAL A 19 -17.39 8.12 -11.02
C VAL A 19 -16.79 9.07 -12.06
N ALA A 20 -16.12 8.55 -13.08
CA ALA A 20 -15.57 9.34 -14.18
C ALA A 20 -16.65 10.08 -14.99
N ALA A 21 -17.85 9.49 -15.11
CA ALA A 21 -19.02 10.13 -15.70
C ALA A 21 -19.75 11.13 -14.79
N GLY A 22 -19.18 11.43 -13.60
CA GLY A 22 -19.79 12.35 -12.63
C GLY A 22 -20.90 11.73 -11.77
N VAL A 23 -21.15 10.43 -11.87
CA VAL A 23 -22.13 9.74 -11.05
C VAL A 23 -21.49 9.32 -9.72
N ARG A 24 -22.09 9.72 -8.60
CA ARG A 24 -21.63 9.39 -7.25
C ARG A 24 -22.64 8.46 -6.55
N PRO A 25 -22.46 7.13 -6.68
CA PRO A 25 -23.33 6.19 -5.98
C PRO A 25 -23.20 6.34 -4.46
N ALA A 26 -24.32 6.46 -3.75
CA ALA A 26 -24.28 6.48 -2.28
C ALA A 26 -23.97 5.10 -1.69
N THR A 27 -24.36 4.04 -2.40
CA THR A 27 -24.11 2.65 -2.04
C THR A 27 -24.04 1.81 -3.30
N CYS A 28 -23.16 0.78 -3.30
CA CYS A 28 -23.11 -0.18 -4.38
C CYS A 28 -23.14 -1.64 -3.85
N TRP A 29 -23.30 -2.55 -4.78
CA TRP A 29 -23.05 -3.97 -4.64
C TRP A 29 -22.06 -4.35 -5.73
N ASP A 30 -20.86 -4.72 -5.33
CA ASP A 30 -19.80 -5.14 -6.23
C ASP A 30 -19.80 -6.67 -6.32
N VAL A 31 -20.18 -7.19 -7.50
CA VAL A 31 -20.31 -8.63 -7.70
C VAL A 31 -18.98 -9.36 -7.54
N ALA A 32 -17.88 -8.77 -8.00
CA ALA A 32 -16.56 -9.37 -7.89
C ALA A 32 -16.05 -9.42 -6.43
N ALA A 33 -16.25 -8.36 -5.66
CA ALA A 33 -15.89 -8.34 -4.25
C ALA A 33 -16.66 -9.38 -3.45
N VAL A 34 -17.98 -9.45 -3.66
CA VAL A 34 -18.84 -10.44 -3.00
C VAL A 34 -18.54 -11.86 -3.48
N HIS A 35 -18.13 -12.04 -4.73
CA HIS A 35 -17.70 -13.35 -5.25
C HIS A 35 -16.47 -13.83 -4.47
N ARG A 36 -15.43 -12.99 -4.34
CA ARG A 36 -14.23 -13.33 -3.57
C ARG A 36 -14.55 -13.68 -2.11
N LEU A 37 -15.48 -12.96 -1.49
CA LEU A 37 -15.93 -13.23 -0.12
C LEU A 37 -16.61 -14.62 0.01
N ARG A 38 -17.36 -15.04 -1.00
CA ARG A 38 -18.14 -16.31 -0.97
C ARG A 38 -17.32 -17.53 -1.35
N PHE A 39 -16.52 -17.41 -2.40
CA PHE A 39 -15.83 -18.55 -3.04
C PHE A 39 -14.32 -18.53 -2.79
N GLY A 40 -13.76 -17.42 -2.31
CA GLY A 40 -12.33 -17.24 -2.16
C GLY A 40 -11.62 -17.00 -3.50
N GLY A 41 -10.27 -16.94 -3.44
CA GLY A 41 -9.44 -16.74 -4.64
C GLY A 41 -9.47 -15.30 -5.17
N TRP A 42 -8.70 -15.08 -6.24
CA TRP A 42 -8.52 -13.74 -6.83
C TRP A 42 -9.37 -13.55 -8.10
N ARG A 43 -9.69 -14.66 -8.77
CA ARG A 43 -10.45 -14.61 -10.00
C ARG A 43 -11.90 -14.25 -9.72
N ALA A 44 -12.38 -13.16 -10.28
CA ALA A 44 -13.74 -12.66 -10.10
C ALA A 44 -14.22 -11.87 -11.33
N ASP A 45 -13.71 -12.21 -12.53
CA ASP A 45 -14.25 -11.64 -13.76
C ASP A 45 -15.73 -12.02 -13.93
N PRO A 46 -16.51 -11.23 -14.69
CA PRO A 46 -17.95 -11.43 -14.80
C PRO A 46 -18.36 -12.82 -15.23
N ALA A 47 -17.67 -13.40 -16.23
CA ALA A 47 -17.99 -14.74 -16.74
C ALA A 47 -17.74 -15.82 -15.69
N TYR A 48 -16.61 -15.71 -14.97
CA TYR A 48 -16.26 -16.64 -13.90
C TYR A 48 -17.23 -16.54 -12.72
N ALA A 49 -17.52 -15.33 -12.27
CA ALA A 49 -18.47 -15.11 -11.18
C ALA A 49 -19.87 -15.62 -11.52
N TRP A 50 -20.32 -15.39 -12.76
CA TRP A 50 -21.59 -15.89 -13.28
C TRP A 50 -21.65 -17.41 -13.28
N ALA A 51 -20.64 -18.08 -13.83
CA ALA A 51 -20.58 -19.51 -13.93
C ALA A 51 -20.57 -20.20 -12.56
N CYS A 52 -19.78 -19.71 -11.61
CA CYS A 52 -19.78 -20.20 -10.23
C CYS A 52 -21.16 -20.07 -9.55
N LEU A 53 -21.86 -18.97 -9.79
CA LEU A 53 -23.21 -18.75 -9.23
C LEU A 53 -24.25 -19.71 -9.80
N HIS A 54 -24.02 -20.24 -11.01
CA HIS A 54 -24.87 -21.22 -11.67
C HIS A 54 -24.41 -22.68 -11.51
N GLY A 55 -23.51 -22.93 -10.54
CA GLY A 55 -23.10 -24.28 -10.15
C GLY A 55 -22.02 -24.92 -11.02
N GLN A 56 -21.33 -24.14 -11.88
CA GLN A 56 -20.17 -24.65 -12.60
C GLN A 56 -18.96 -24.73 -11.67
N ALA A 57 -18.22 -25.82 -11.73
CA ALA A 57 -17.00 -25.95 -10.94
C ALA A 57 -15.91 -24.97 -11.44
N PRO A 58 -15.16 -24.31 -10.53
CA PRO A 58 -14.12 -23.37 -10.92
C PRO A 58 -13.10 -23.91 -11.93
N ALA A 59 -12.76 -25.20 -11.84
CA ALA A 59 -11.82 -25.86 -12.75
C ALA A 59 -12.37 -26.04 -14.18
N GLU A 60 -13.67 -25.98 -14.37
CA GLU A 60 -14.34 -26.16 -15.68
C GLU A 60 -14.44 -24.84 -16.46
N ILE A 61 -14.17 -23.72 -15.80
CA ILE A 61 -14.28 -22.41 -16.41
C ILE A 61 -12.91 -22.02 -16.97
N PRO A 62 -12.77 -21.85 -18.31
CA PRO A 62 -11.49 -21.48 -18.90
C PRO A 62 -10.87 -20.29 -18.21
N ALA A 63 -9.56 -20.35 -17.93
CA ALA A 63 -8.84 -19.16 -17.51
C ALA A 63 -8.94 -18.12 -18.63
N LEU A 64 -9.26 -16.88 -18.30
CA LEU A 64 -8.99 -15.79 -19.22
C LEU A 64 -7.51 -15.89 -19.54
N THR A 65 -7.20 -16.15 -20.81
CA THR A 65 -5.83 -16.32 -21.29
C THR A 65 -4.96 -15.21 -20.72
N ALA A 66 -3.83 -15.61 -20.20
CA ALA A 66 -2.85 -14.78 -19.52
C ALA A 66 -2.65 -13.44 -20.23
N VAL A 67 -2.36 -12.44 -19.43
CA VAL A 67 -1.74 -11.18 -19.90
C VAL A 67 -0.83 -11.51 -21.07
N PRO A 68 -1.04 -10.95 -22.30
CA PRO A 68 -0.17 -11.23 -23.42
C PRO A 68 1.26 -10.99 -22.97
N ASP A 69 2.10 -12.01 -23.03
CA ASP A 69 3.51 -11.80 -22.85
C ASP A 69 4.00 -10.98 -24.05
N LEU A 70 5.16 -10.33 -23.89
CA LEU A 70 5.73 -9.43 -24.91
C LEU A 70 5.92 -10.10 -26.30
N PHE A 71 5.69 -11.42 -26.42
CA PHE A 71 5.95 -12.27 -27.57
C PHE A 71 4.72 -13.00 -28.10
N SER A 72 3.59 -12.96 -27.38
CA SER A 72 2.34 -13.51 -27.90
C SER A 72 1.63 -12.45 -28.75
N ALA A 73 1.41 -12.77 -30.03
CA ALA A 73 0.47 -12.04 -30.87
C ALA A 73 -0.87 -11.95 -30.12
N ALA A 74 -1.49 -10.75 -30.11
CA ALA A 74 -2.76 -10.52 -29.45
C ALA A 74 -3.74 -11.64 -29.82
N ALA A 75 -3.89 -12.61 -28.92
CA ALA A 75 -4.94 -13.59 -29.04
C ALA A 75 -6.25 -12.81 -28.93
N GLU A 76 -7.06 -12.87 -29.96
CA GLU A 76 -8.43 -12.38 -29.92
C GLU A 76 -9.05 -12.92 -28.65
N VAL A 77 -9.43 -12.00 -27.74
CA VAL A 77 -10.22 -12.33 -26.56
C VAL A 77 -11.49 -12.93 -27.13
N ALA A 78 -11.59 -14.28 -27.05
CA ALA A 78 -12.82 -14.96 -27.45
C ALA A 78 -13.95 -14.24 -26.73
N ASP A 79 -14.95 -13.80 -27.49
CA ASP A 79 -16.14 -13.08 -27.03
C ASP A 79 -16.74 -13.80 -25.82
N ALA A 80 -16.30 -13.44 -24.62
CA ALA A 80 -17.07 -13.77 -23.43
C ALA A 80 -18.41 -13.06 -23.62
N PRO A 81 -19.56 -13.76 -23.53
CA PRO A 81 -20.84 -13.13 -23.73
C PRO A 81 -20.90 -11.87 -22.87
N ALA A 82 -21.18 -10.73 -23.50
CA ALA A 82 -21.25 -9.44 -22.81
C ALA A 82 -22.37 -9.54 -21.77
N LEU A 83 -22.00 -9.89 -20.53
CA LEU A 83 -22.93 -9.99 -19.43
C LEU A 83 -23.36 -8.57 -19.03
N GLY A 84 -24.50 -8.12 -19.57
CA GLY A 84 -25.04 -6.80 -19.35
C GLY A 84 -25.62 -6.58 -17.96
N ALA A 85 -26.22 -5.41 -17.73
CA ALA A 85 -26.82 -5.02 -16.46
C ALA A 85 -27.87 -6.02 -15.91
N PRO A 86 -28.73 -6.67 -16.73
CA PRO A 86 -29.65 -7.69 -16.21
C PRO A 86 -28.93 -8.87 -15.54
N ALA A 87 -27.84 -9.34 -16.13
CA ALA A 87 -27.05 -10.43 -15.57
C ALA A 87 -26.32 -10.02 -14.27
N ALA A 88 -25.81 -8.79 -14.18
CA ALA A 88 -25.25 -8.27 -12.94
C ALA A 88 -26.29 -8.23 -11.80
N LEU A 89 -27.51 -7.82 -12.11
CA LEU A 89 -28.59 -7.78 -11.14
C LEU A 89 -28.97 -9.18 -10.66
N GLU A 90 -29.04 -10.15 -11.58
CA GLU A 90 -29.31 -11.55 -11.25
C GLU A 90 -28.18 -12.14 -10.39
N ALA A 91 -26.91 -11.92 -10.76
CA ALA A 91 -25.76 -12.31 -9.96
C ALA A 91 -25.85 -11.76 -8.53
N ALA A 92 -26.19 -10.48 -8.37
CA ALA A 92 -26.37 -9.88 -7.06
C ALA A 92 -27.49 -10.54 -6.25
N ARG A 93 -28.62 -10.92 -6.88
CA ARG A 93 -29.72 -11.64 -6.23
C ARG A 93 -29.28 -13.02 -5.74
N LEU A 94 -28.57 -13.78 -6.59
CA LEU A 94 -28.04 -15.10 -6.23
C LEU A 94 -27.00 -14.99 -5.11
N GLN A 95 -26.17 -13.96 -5.13
CA GLN A 95 -25.21 -13.70 -4.06
C GLN A 95 -25.93 -13.38 -2.75
N LEU A 96 -26.93 -12.51 -2.75
CA LEU A 96 -27.73 -12.17 -1.58
C LEU A 96 -28.42 -13.40 -0.97
N ALA A 97 -29.01 -14.24 -1.81
CA ALA A 97 -29.66 -15.48 -1.35
C ALA A 97 -28.68 -16.44 -0.67
N GLY A 98 -27.41 -16.46 -1.10
CA GLY A 98 -26.36 -17.30 -0.51
C GLY A 98 -25.64 -16.70 0.70
N LEU A 99 -26.02 -15.53 1.20
CA LEU A 99 -25.44 -14.87 2.37
C LEU A 99 -26.35 -14.93 3.59
N ALA A 100 -26.95 -16.08 3.83
CA ALA A 100 -27.92 -16.27 4.91
C ALA A 100 -27.31 -16.19 6.34
N GLU A 101 -25.98 -16.37 6.47
CA GLU A 101 -25.31 -16.34 7.76
C GLU A 101 -25.26 -14.93 8.36
N PRO A 102 -25.56 -14.76 9.67
CA PRO A 102 -25.42 -13.46 10.33
C PRO A 102 -24.02 -12.87 10.17
N GLY A 103 -23.94 -11.59 9.83
CA GLY A 103 -22.68 -10.88 9.64
C GLY A 103 -22.11 -10.91 8.20
N ARG A 104 -22.30 -11.99 7.44
CA ARG A 104 -21.78 -12.07 6.06
C ARG A 104 -22.36 -11.00 5.13
N LEU A 105 -23.62 -10.65 5.29
CA LEU A 105 -24.25 -9.56 4.54
C LEU A 105 -23.60 -8.20 4.87
N GLY A 106 -23.26 -7.98 6.15
CA GLY A 106 -22.52 -6.79 6.58
C GLY A 106 -21.16 -6.70 5.90
N THR A 107 -20.40 -7.80 5.91
CA THR A 107 -19.10 -7.91 5.26
C THR A 107 -19.22 -7.67 3.75
N ALA A 108 -20.16 -8.30 3.05
CA ALA A 108 -20.37 -8.11 1.61
C ALA A 108 -20.68 -6.63 1.25
N ARG A 109 -21.42 -5.93 2.11
CA ARG A 109 -21.67 -4.49 1.95
C ARG A 109 -20.41 -3.66 2.20
N ALA A 110 -19.62 -4.02 3.21
CA ALA A 110 -18.36 -3.34 3.52
C ALA A 110 -17.35 -3.49 2.38
N GLU A 111 -17.16 -4.71 1.87
CA GLU A 111 -16.29 -4.98 0.72
C GLU A 111 -16.72 -4.22 -0.53
N SER A 112 -18.03 -4.24 -0.85
CA SER A 112 -18.55 -3.46 -1.98
C SER A 112 -18.36 -1.96 -1.80
N THR A 113 -18.48 -1.45 -0.57
CA THR A 113 -18.23 -0.04 -0.26
C THR A 113 -16.74 0.31 -0.37
N ALA A 114 -15.85 -0.59 0.03
CA ALA A 114 -14.41 -0.40 -0.12
C ALA A 114 -14.00 -0.27 -1.59
N GLU A 115 -14.55 -1.08 -2.49
CA GLU A 115 -14.30 -0.97 -3.93
C GLU A 115 -14.83 0.34 -4.52
N LEU A 116 -16.02 0.79 -4.10
CA LEU A 116 -16.54 2.10 -4.50
C LEU A 116 -15.67 3.24 -3.98
N LEU A 117 -15.26 3.18 -2.70
CA LEU A 117 -14.35 4.16 -2.10
C LEU A 117 -13.02 4.23 -2.86
N CYS A 118 -12.47 3.09 -3.27
CA CYS A 118 -11.27 3.04 -4.08
C CYS A 118 -11.45 3.71 -5.45
N ALA A 119 -12.61 3.54 -6.08
CA ALA A 119 -12.94 4.24 -7.33
C ALA A 119 -12.99 5.76 -7.12
N GLU A 120 -13.61 6.22 -6.05
CA GLU A 120 -13.70 7.64 -5.68
C GLU A 120 -12.32 8.22 -5.32
N LEU A 121 -11.54 7.54 -4.49
CA LEU A 121 -10.17 7.97 -4.13
C LEU A 121 -9.27 8.08 -5.35
N SER A 122 -9.42 7.16 -6.33
CA SER A 122 -8.66 7.22 -7.58
C SER A 122 -9.02 8.43 -8.42
N ALA A 123 -10.30 8.81 -8.45
CA ALA A 123 -10.78 9.95 -9.23
C ALA A 123 -10.51 11.29 -8.52
N ASP A 124 -10.83 11.37 -7.23
CA ASP A 124 -10.74 12.61 -6.47
C ASP A 124 -9.29 12.97 -6.13
N GLY A 125 -8.48 11.99 -5.80
CA GLY A 125 -7.09 12.21 -5.39
C GLY A 125 -6.98 12.89 -4.01
N LEU A 126 -5.75 13.10 -3.58
CA LEU A 126 -5.41 13.66 -2.27
C LEU A 126 -4.88 15.09 -2.44
N PRO A 127 -5.49 16.11 -1.82
CA PRO A 127 -5.07 17.50 -1.99
C PRO A 127 -3.70 17.75 -1.37
N VAL A 128 -2.83 18.47 -2.09
CA VAL A 128 -1.44 18.74 -1.70
C VAL A 128 -1.09 20.19 -1.94
N GLY A 129 -0.45 20.81 -0.94
CA GLY A 129 0.23 22.10 -1.12
C GLY A 129 1.51 21.91 -1.91
N LEU A 130 1.52 22.25 -3.20
CA LEU A 130 2.67 22.04 -4.09
C LEU A 130 3.94 22.68 -3.54
N ALA A 131 3.88 23.95 -3.13
CA ALA A 131 5.03 24.66 -2.56
C ALA A 131 5.57 23.99 -1.28
N ALA A 132 4.66 23.47 -0.44
CA ALA A 132 5.05 22.73 0.76
C ALA A 132 5.74 21.39 0.40
N MET A 133 5.20 20.65 -0.59
CA MET A 133 5.79 19.41 -1.06
C MET A 133 7.18 19.64 -1.67
N GLU A 134 7.33 20.62 -2.52
CA GLU A 134 8.62 20.97 -3.13
C GLU A 134 9.64 21.45 -2.09
N GLY A 135 9.20 22.22 -1.10
CA GLY A 135 10.05 22.63 0.01
C GLY A 135 10.55 21.43 0.83
N LEU A 136 9.68 20.47 1.12
CA LEU A 136 10.05 19.23 1.82
C LEU A 136 11.01 18.37 0.99
N LEU A 137 10.73 18.19 -0.32
CA LEU A 137 11.62 17.46 -1.22
C LEU A 137 13.00 18.14 -1.31
N THR A 138 13.04 19.46 -1.47
CA THR A 138 14.30 20.22 -1.51
C THR A 138 15.12 19.99 -0.25
N GLY A 139 14.49 20.04 0.92
CA GLY A 139 15.17 19.79 2.21
C GLY A 139 15.66 18.35 2.39
N LEU A 140 14.97 17.37 1.81
CA LEU A 140 15.28 15.94 2.00
C LEU A 140 16.25 15.39 0.94
N ILE A 141 16.10 15.80 -0.32
CA ILE A 141 16.81 15.19 -1.45
C ILE A 141 17.57 16.19 -2.34
N GLY A 142 17.52 17.48 -2.00
CA GLY A 142 18.14 18.56 -2.77
C GLY A 142 17.16 19.21 -3.76
N ALA A 143 17.64 20.23 -4.46
CA ALA A 143 16.84 20.99 -5.41
C ALA A 143 16.31 20.12 -6.56
N ARG A 144 15.21 20.55 -7.18
CA ARG A 144 14.66 19.90 -8.38
C ARG A 144 15.68 19.91 -9.52
N PRO A 145 16.06 18.74 -10.06
CA PRO A 145 17.01 18.68 -11.15
C PRO A 145 16.44 19.26 -12.44
N ARG A 146 17.25 19.97 -13.20
CA ARG A 146 16.89 20.56 -14.49
C ARG A 146 16.97 19.56 -15.67
N GLY A 147 17.57 18.41 -15.41
CA GLY A 147 17.74 17.35 -16.40
C GLY A 147 18.59 16.19 -15.86
N PRO A 148 18.85 15.17 -16.70
CA PRO A 148 19.56 13.96 -16.27
C PRO A 148 20.97 14.22 -15.71
N THR A 149 21.71 15.15 -16.32
CA THR A 149 23.07 15.52 -15.89
C THR A 149 23.05 16.17 -14.51
N ASP A 150 22.12 17.10 -14.28
CA ASP A 150 21.96 17.78 -12.99
C ASP A 150 21.51 16.77 -11.92
N ALA A 151 20.61 15.85 -12.26
CA ALA A 151 20.21 14.77 -11.38
C ALA A 151 21.38 13.87 -10.95
N ALA A 152 22.31 13.59 -11.88
CA ALA A 152 23.50 12.82 -11.58
C ALA A 152 24.46 13.57 -10.63
N VAL A 153 24.60 14.88 -10.81
CA VAL A 153 25.41 15.74 -9.93
C VAL A 153 24.82 15.79 -8.51
N ILE A 154 23.51 15.99 -8.38
CA ILE A 154 22.82 16.02 -7.09
C ILE A 154 22.94 14.66 -6.38
N ARG A 155 22.82 13.56 -7.12
CA ARG A 155 23.01 12.21 -6.58
C ARG A 155 24.42 12.00 -6.07
N ALA A 156 25.43 12.34 -6.89
CA ALA A 156 26.85 12.24 -6.51
C ALA A 156 27.18 13.08 -5.28
N ALA A 157 26.59 14.27 -5.15
CA ALA A 157 26.78 15.12 -3.97
C ALA A 157 26.21 14.47 -2.69
N ARG A 158 25.07 13.79 -2.76
CA ARG A 158 24.51 13.01 -1.62
C ARG A 158 25.40 11.83 -1.26
N ASP A 159 25.90 11.10 -2.26
CA ASP A 159 26.81 9.98 -2.04
C ASP A 159 28.12 10.45 -1.38
N ALA A 160 28.68 11.56 -1.83
CA ALA A 160 29.88 12.17 -1.28
C ALA A 160 29.73 12.57 0.20
N GLN A 161 28.51 12.96 0.65
CA GLN A 161 28.26 13.27 2.06
C GLN A 161 28.45 12.05 2.97
N VAL A 162 28.18 10.85 2.51
CA VAL A 162 28.46 9.60 3.25
C VAL A 162 29.94 9.24 3.14
N LEU A 163 30.46 9.26 1.91
CA LEU A 163 31.81 8.79 1.61
C LEU A 163 32.91 9.62 2.27
N ARG A 164 32.68 10.89 2.58
CA ARG A 164 33.65 11.71 3.36
C ARG A 164 33.95 11.15 4.77
N HIS A 165 33.07 10.30 5.31
CA HIS A 165 33.26 9.64 6.60
C HIS A 165 33.90 8.26 6.47
N ALA A 166 34.17 7.82 5.24
CA ALA A 166 34.75 6.51 4.95
C ALA A 166 36.28 6.54 5.09
N PRO A 167 36.89 5.55 5.76
CA PRO A 167 38.35 5.50 5.87
C PRO A 167 39.00 5.23 4.50
N GLY A 168 40.07 5.93 4.21
CA GLY A 168 40.93 5.68 3.02
C GLY A 168 40.40 6.17 1.68
N GLN A 169 39.20 6.69 1.58
CA GLN A 169 38.63 7.14 0.29
C GLN A 169 39.30 8.42 -0.25
N ALA A 170 39.80 9.27 0.61
CA ALA A 170 40.55 10.46 0.20
C ALA A 170 41.87 10.12 -0.54
N ALA A 171 42.43 8.91 -0.34
CA ALA A 171 43.73 8.51 -0.88
C ALA A 171 43.63 7.68 -2.17
N THR A 172 42.52 7.00 -2.43
CA THR A 172 42.44 5.98 -3.50
C THR A 172 41.52 6.34 -4.66
N GLY A 173 40.69 7.38 -4.54
CA GLY A 173 39.72 7.77 -5.60
C GLY A 173 38.68 6.69 -5.92
N ALA A 174 38.65 5.57 -5.19
CA ALA A 174 37.71 4.51 -5.40
C ALA A 174 36.33 4.90 -4.84
N THR A 175 35.33 5.00 -5.69
CA THR A 175 33.96 5.31 -5.31
C THR A 175 33.20 4.03 -4.99
N SER A 176 32.82 3.83 -3.72
CA SER A 176 31.91 2.74 -3.35
C SER A 176 30.49 3.08 -3.75
N ASP A 177 29.80 2.17 -4.41
CA ASP A 177 28.37 2.32 -4.68
C ASP A 177 27.55 2.02 -3.42
N LEU A 178 26.95 3.05 -2.86
CA LEU A 178 26.10 2.95 -1.64
C LEU A 178 24.80 2.18 -1.87
N ARG A 179 24.43 1.89 -3.13
CA ARG A 179 23.25 1.10 -3.52
C ARG A 179 23.58 -0.40 -3.54
N SER A 180 24.86 -0.76 -3.53
CA SER A 180 25.32 -2.15 -3.46
C SER A 180 25.49 -2.60 -2.00
N PRO A 181 24.66 -3.54 -1.49
CA PRO A 181 24.83 -4.05 -0.12
C PRO A 181 26.20 -4.64 0.17
N ALA A 182 26.82 -5.28 -0.84
CA ALA A 182 28.15 -5.85 -0.72
C ALA A 182 29.22 -4.77 -0.54
N GLN A 183 29.18 -3.69 -1.35
CA GLN A 183 30.14 -2.59 -1.23
C GLN A 183 29.96 -1.82 0.07
N VAL A 184 28.71 -1.62 0.50
CA VAL A 184 28.42 -0.99 1.81
C VAL A 184 28.97 -1.86 2.94
N LYS A 185 28.82 -3.19 2.89
CA LYS A 185 29.39 -4.08 3.90
C LYS A 185 30.92 -3.97 3.95
N SER A 186 31.58 -3.95 2.79
CA SER A 186 33.04 -3.76 2.71
C SER A 186 33.47 -2.40 3.26
N LEU A 187 32.70 -1.34 2.98
CA LEU A 187 32.94 0.00 3.49
C LEU A 187 32.85 0.07 5.02
N LEU A 188 31.85 -0.59 5.61
CA LEU A 188 31.67 -0.70 7.05
C LEU A 188 32.80 -1.50 7.71
N ALA A 189 33.19 -2.63 7.11
CA ALA A 189 34.30 -3.43 7.58
C ALA A 189 35.61 -2.65 7.58
N ALA A 190 35.90 -1.87 6.54
CA ALA A 190 37.07 -0.97 6.48
C ALA A 190 37.02 0.11 7.58
N ALA A 191 35.84 0.51 8.05
CA ALA A 191 35.65 1.42 9.18
C ALA A 191 35.68 0.71 10.55
N GLY A 192 36.02 -0.59 10.60
CA GLY A 192 36.05 -1.36 11.83
C GLY A 192 34.68 -1.83 12.34
N ILE A 193 33.65 -1.77 11.48
CA ILE A 193 32.29 -2.17 11.82
C ILE A 193 31.98 -3.50 11.09
N ASP A 194 32.07 -4.61 11.83
CA ASP A 194 31.74 -5.92 11.30
C ASP A 194 30.27 -6.26 11.59
N VAL A 195 29.50 -6.45 10.53
CA VAL A 195 28.07 -6.78 10.60
C VAL A 195 27.73 -7.91 9.63
N PRO A 196 26.85 -8.83 9.99
CA PRO A 196 26.46 -9.95 9.12
C PRO A 196 25.73 -9.46 7.86
N ASP A 197 24.93 -8.42 7.99
CA ASP A 197 24.22 -7.73 6.90
C ASP A 197 24.12 -6.21 7.19
N THR A 198 23.70 -5.46 6.17
CA THR A 198 23.58 -3.99 6.25
C THR A 198 22.16 -3.50 6.54
N ARG A 199 21.28 -4.30 7.14
CA ARG A 199 19.91 -3.92 7.48
C ARG A 199 19.90 -2.73 8.44
N ALA A 200 18.97 -1.81 8.24
CA ALA A 200 18.92 -0.55 8.99
C ALA A 200 18.89 -0.76 10.50
N TRP A 201 18.10 -1.72 11.00
CA TRP A 201 17.98 -1.99 12.43
C TRP A 201 19.30 -2.47 13.08
N ARG A 202 20.15 -3.20 12.33
CA ARG A 202 21.48 -3.59 12.82
C ARG A 202 22.44 -2.41 12.86
N LEU A 203 22.33 -1.53 11.88
CA LEU A 203 23.19 -0.35 11.80
C LEU A 203 22.80 0.72 12.83
N GLU A 204 21.54 0.76 13.26
CA GLU A 204 21.06 1.75 14.22
C GLU A 204 21.84 1.67 15.55
N GLU A 205 22.32 0.50 15.97
CA GLU A 205 23.17 0.30 17.16
C GLU A 205 24.49 1.07 17.11
N PHE A 206 24.98 1.37 15.89
CA PHE A 206 26.24 2.06 15.65
C PHE A 206 26.05 3.55 15.33
N ARG A 207 24.81 4.04 15.25
CA ARG A 207 24.49 5.40 14.79
C ARG A 207 25.25 6.47 15.59
N ASP A 208 25.20 6.39 16.91
CA ASP A 208 25.79 7.39 17.81
C ASP A 208 27.31 7.25 17.93
N ARG A 209 27.87 6.11 17.51
CA ARG A 209 29.30 5.78 17.62
C ARG A 209 30.06 5.95 16.31
N SER A 210 29.35 6.04 15.18
CA SER A 210 29.99 6.13 13.86
C SER A 210 29.31 7.18 12.97
N PRO A 211 30.01 8.29 12.67
CA PRO A 211 29.52 9.28 11.70
C PRO A 211 29.22 8.69 10.32
N LEU A 212 29.96 7.67 9.89
CA LEU A 212 29.71 6.95 8.64
C LEU A 212 28.34 6.26 8.68
N VAL A 213 28.02 5.56 9.76
CA VAL A 213 26.73 4.87 9.90
C VAL A 213 25.59 5.85 10.00
N ALA A 214 25.73 6.91 10.77
CA ALA A 214 24.73 7.97 10.86
C ALA A 214 24.41 8.56 9.47
N ALA A 215 25.45 8.95 8.73
CA ALA A 215 25.32 9.49 7.38
C ALA A 215 24.71 8.48 6.40
N LEU A 216 25.09 7.21 6.49
CA LEU A 216 24.56 6.14 5.63
C LEU A 216 23.06 5.89 5.89
N LEU A 217 22.63 5.88 7.13
CA LEU A 217 21.23 5.70 7.50
C LEU A 217 20.36 6.89 7.02
N ASP A 218 20.85 8.10 7.16
CA ASP A 218 20.16 9.30 6.68
C ASP A 218 20.15 9.35 5.14
N TRP A 219 21.26 8.97 4.50
CA TRP A 219 21.32 8.81 3.04
C TRP A 219 20.30 7.81 2.52
N ARG A 220 20.13 6.65 3.17
CA ARG A 220 19.14 5.64 2.77
C ARG A 220 17.71 6.19 2.82
N LYS A 221 17.38 6.97 3.84
CA LYS A 221 16.07 7.65 3.93
C LYS A 221 15.89 8.61 2.76
N ALA A 222 16.91 9.44 2.47
CA ALA A 222 16.87 10.38 1.36
C ALA A 222 16.80 9.68 0.00
N GLU A 223 17.62 8.64 -0.20
CA GLU A 223 17.64 7.88 -1.47
C GLU A 223 16.30 7.17 -1.74
N ARG A 224 15.68 6.57 -0.71
CA ARG A 224 14.33 6.01 -0.83
C ARG A 224 13.32 7.07 -1.24
N ILE A 225 13.37 8.27 -0.67
CA ILE A 225 12.49 9.36 -1.07
C ILE A 225 12.79 9.78 -2.50
N ALA A 226 14.05 9.97 -2.86
CA ALA A 226 14.46 10.40 -4.20
C ALA A 226 14.00 9.44 -5.30
N THR A 227 14.07 8.13 -5.03
CA THR A 227 13.75 7.08 -6.02
C THR A 227 12.28 6.72 -6.08
N THR A 228 11.53 6.87 -4.98
CA THR A 228 10.14 6.39 -4.90
C THR A 228 9.13 7.54 -4.85
N TYR A 229 9.47 8.65 -4.20
CA TYR A 229 8.57 9.79 -3.95
C TYR A 229 9.20 11.14 -4.33
N GLY A 230 10.22 11.12 -5.20
CA GLY A 230 10.93 12.30 -5.65
C GLY A 230 10.14 13.15 -6.66
N TYR A 231 10.83 14.08 -7.30
CA TYR A 231 10.20 15.01 -8.24
C TYR A 231 9.54 14.33 -9.44
N ALA A 232 10.14 13.25 -9.98
CA ALA A 232 9.54 12.50 -11.08
C ALA A 232 8.20 11.85 -10.67
N TRP A 233 8.14 11.27 -9.48
CA TRP A 233 6.91 10.74 -8.91
C TRP A 233 5.86 11.84 -8.70
N LEU A 234 6.29 13.00 -8.20
CA LEU A 234 5.39 14.13 -8.01
C LEU A 234 4.81 14.61 -9.36
N ASP A 235 5.65 14.73 -10.37
CA ASP A 235 5.23 15.16 -11.72
C ASP A 235 4.28 14.14 -12.38
N GLU A 236 4.46 12.86 -12.12
CA GLU A 236 3.61 11.79 -12.66
C GLU A 236 2.23 11.74 -12.00
N HIS A 237 2.17 11.98 -10.69
CA HIS A 237 0.96 11.73 -9.92
C HIS A 237 0.18 12.97 -9.50
N LEU A 238 0.77 14.17 -9.64
CA LEU A 238 0.11 15.43 -9.30
C LEU A 238 -0.68 15.95 -10.49
N GLY A 239 -1.99 16.02 -10.34
CA GLY A 239 -2.88 16.64 -11.33
C GLY A 239 -2.76 18.17 -11.35
N ALA A 240 -3.22 18.79 -12.44
CA ALA A 240 -3.24 20.24 -12.59
C ALA A 240 -4.13 20.95 -11.53
N ASP A 241 -5.02 20.20 -10.89
CA ASP A 241 -5.88 20.64 -9.78
C ASP A 241 -5.20 20.57 -8.41
N GLY A 242 -3.91 20.26 -8.35
CA GLY A 242 -3.15 20.16 -7.09
C GLY A 242 -3.45 18.89 -6.27
N ARG A 243 -3.97 17.84 -6.90
CA ARG A 243 -4.33 16.60 -6.19
C ARG A 243 -3.47 15.43 -6.69
N LEU A 244 -2.88 14.70 -5.75
CA LEU A 244 -2.14 13.47 -6.03
C LEU A 244 -3.10 12.32 -6.28
N ARG A 245 -2.86 11.58 -7.36
CA ARG A 245 -3.68 10.43 -7.77
C ARG A 245 -2.87 9.16 -7.91
N GLY A 246 -3.57 8.05 -7.78
CA GLY A 246 -3.10 6.71 -8.04
C GLY A 246 -4.28 5.76 -8.14
N ALA A 247 -4.12 4.63 -8.82
CA ALA A 247 -5.16 3.62 -8.87
C ALA A 247 -5.24 2.90 -7.53
N TRP A 248 -6.32 3.09 -6.81
CA TRP A 248 -6.62 2.39 -5.56
C TRP A 248 -7.30 1.04 -5.84
N THR A 249 -6.98 0.05 -5.05
CA THR A 249 -7.55 -1.30 -5.10
C THR A 249 -8.05 -1.67 -3.70
N GLY A 250 -9.29 -2.15 -3.60
CA GLY A 250 -9.95 -2.43 -2.33
C GLY A 250 -9.46 -3.69 -1.63
N SER A 251 -8.96 -4.64 -2.38
CA SER A 251 -8.46 -5.90 -1.85
C SER A 251 -7.18 -6.28 -2.58
N ASP A 252 -6.03 -6.00 -1.99
CA ASP A 252 -4.72 -6.28 -2.55
C ASP A 252 -3.90 -7.16 -1.61
N GLY A 253 -3.12 -8.06 -2.19
CA GLY A 253 -2.33 -9.02 -1.45
C GLY A 253 -3.16 -9.97 -0.58
N ALA A 254 -2.51 -10.94 0.03
CA ALA A 254 -3.17 -11.95 0.88
C ALA A 254 -3.91 -11.35 2.08
N ALA A 255 -3.56 -10.14 2.50
CA ALA A 255 -4.18 -9.46 3.63
C ALA A 255 -5.43 -8.66 3.27
N GLY A 256 -5.80 -8.54 1.99
CA GLY A 256 -7.00 -7.80 1.55
C GLY A 256 -6.96 -6.31 1.90
N ARG A 257 -5.79 -5.69 1.94
CA ARG A 257 -5.64 -4.26 2.28
C ARG A 257 -5.96 -3.38 1.08
N MET A 258 -6.43 -2.16 1.35
CA MET A 258 -6.50 -1.12 0.34
C MET A 258 -5.10 -0.61 0.04
N THR A 259 -4.72 -0.59 -1.24
CA THR A 259 -3.43 -0.08 -1.70
C THR A 259 -3.59 0.86 -2.89
N ALA A 260 -2.58 1.68 -3.14
CA ALA A 260 -2.54 2.54 -4.32
C ALA A 260 -1.29 2.21 -5.15
N SER A 261 -1.45 2.09 -6.46
CA SER A 261 -0.33 1.80 -7.40
C SER A 261 0.77 2.86 -7.35
N SER A 262 0.41 4.12 -7.06
CA SER A 262 1.34 5.23 -6.85
C SER A 262 2.12 5.17 -5.53
N GLY A 263 1.81 4.22 -4.64
CA GLY A 263 2.39 4.14 -3.31
C GLY A 263 1.87 5.18 -2.30
N LEU A 264 0.79 5.91 -2.61
CA LEU A 264 0.20 6.94 -1.73
C LEU A 264 -0.06 6.43 -0.31
N HIS A 265 -0.52 5.19 -0.15
CA HIS A 265 -0.77 4.54 1.15
C HIS A 265 0.51 4.38 2.00
N ASN A 266 1.69 4.36 1.36
CA ASN A 266 3.00 4.21 2.00
C ASN A 266 3.85 5.49 1.98
N MET A 267 3.24 6.65 1.67
CA MET A 267 3.95 7.93 1.65
C MET A 267 4.69 8.18 2.98
N PRO A 268 5.99 8.53 2.94
CA PRO A 268 6.78 8.81 4.14
C PRO A 268 6.15 9.90 5.01
N ALA A 269 6.23 9.73 6.33
CA ALA A 269 5.64 10.69 7.29
C ALA A 269 6.15 12.13 7.08
N GLY A 270 7.42 12.29 6.67
CA GLY A 270 7.99 13.59 6.35
C GLY A 270 7.28 14.33 5.22
N LEU A 271 6.80 13.60 4.20
CA LEU A 271 6.09 14.18 3.05
C LEU A 271 4.60 14.39 3.32
N ARG A 272 4.01 13.64 4.25
CA ARG A 272 2.57 13.78 4.58
C ARG A 272 2.20 15.16 5.09
N ARG A 273 3.17 15.96 5.55
CA ARG A 273 2.96 17.34 5.99
C ARG A 273 2.53 18.26 4.83
N ALA A 274 2.79 17.88 3.58
CA ALA A 274 2.34 18.62 2.41
C ALA A 274 0.90 18.29 2.01
N VAL A 275 0.30 17.24 2.59
CA VAL A 275 -1.13 16.94 2.40
C VAL A 275 -1.92 17.93 3.23
N LEU A 276 -2.61 18.84 2.56
CA LEU A 276 -3.33 19.96 3.18
C LEU A 276 -4.80 19.89 2.77
N ALA A 277 -5.70 20.09 3.73
CA ALA A 277 -7.10 20.24 3.41
C ALA A 277 -7.32 21.51 2.58
N GLU A 278 -8.25 21.45 1.63
CA GLU A 278 -8.65 22.61 0.85
C GLU A 278 -9.37 23.65 1.72
N ASP A 279 -9.46 24.89 1.24
CA ASP A 279 -10.13 25.96 1.96
C ASP A 279 -11.57 25.57 2.33
N GLY A 280 -11.93 25.81 3.58
CA GLY A 280 -13.22 25.42 4.11
C GLY A 280 -13.37 23.93 4.49
N HIS A 281 -12.32 23.14 4.32
CA HIS A 281 -12.28 21.72 4.67
C HIS A 281 -11.27 21.46 5.79
N LEU A 282 -11.41 20.31 6.44
CA LEU A 282 -10.42 19.81 7.40
C LEU A 282 -10.31 18.29 7.26
N PHE A 283 -9.13 17.77 7.55
CA PHE A 283 -8.94 16.33 7.67
C PHE A 283 -9.38 15.83 9.03
N VAL A 284 -10.16 14.76 9.02
CA VAL A 284 -10.44 13.95 10.22
C VAL A 284 -9.64 12.66 10.10
N ARG A 285 -8.76 12.42 11.07
CA ARG A 285 -7.97 11.20 11.14
C ARG A 285 -8.45 10.35 12.30
N ALA A 286 -8.80 9.09 12.00
CA ALA A 286 -9.07 8.07 13.00
C ALA A 286 -8.19 6.84 12.71
N ASP A 287 -7.67 6.22 13.76
CA ASP A 287 -6.87 4.99 13.68
C ASP A 287 -7.44 3.98 14.67
N LEU A 288 -7.68 2.77 14.17
CA LEU A 288 -8.15 1.68 15.02
C LEU A 288 -6.95 1.07 15.73
N GLY A 289 -6.73 1.48 16.97
CA GLY A 289 -5.59 1.06 17.77
C GLY A 289 -5.46 -0.46 17.87
N GLN A 290 -4.35 -1.00 17.35
CA GLN A 290 -4.01 -2.42 17.48
C GLN A 290 -5.09 -3.36 16.91
N ILE A 291 -5.74 -2.97 15.79
CA ILE A 291 -6.90 -3.70 15.26
C ILE A 291 -6.58 -5.15 14.89
N GLU A 292 -5.43 -5.41 14.27
CA GLU A 292 -5.06 -6.76 13.82
C GLU A 292 -4.95 -7.74 15.01
N PRO A 293 -4.18 -7.48 16.08
CA PRO A 293 -4.14 -8.37 17.24
C PRO A 293 -5.47 -8.44 17.98
N ARG A 294 -6.31 -7.38 17.98
CA ARG A 294 -7.66 -7.45 18.56
C ARG A 294 -8.59 -8.37 17.78
N VAL A 295 -8.51 -8.33 16.44
CA VAL A 295 -9.24 -9.28 15.59
C VAL A 295 -8.72 -10.70 15.79
N LEU A 296 -7.40 -10.89 15.89
CA LEU A 296 -6.83 -12.21 16.19
C LEU A 296 -7.37 -12.76 17.51
N ALA A 297 -7.43 -11.95 18.58
CA ALA A 297 -8.01 -12.36 19.86
C ALA A 297 -9.47 -12.82 19.71
N ALA A 298 -10.26 -12.09 18.92
CA ALA A 298 -11.67 -12.44 18.69
C ALA A 298 -11.84 -13.74 17.88
N VAL A 299 -10.94 -14.00 16.93
CA VAL A 299 -11.06 -15.16 16.01
C VAL A 299 -10.44 -16.42 16.62
N SER A 300 -9.31 -16.30 17.35
CA SER A 300 -8.60 -17.45 17.93
C SER A 300 -9.33 -18.07 19.12
N GLY A 301 -10.13 -17.29 19.84
CA GLY A 301 -10.72 -17.71 21.10
C GLY A 301 -9.69 -17.83 22.24
N ASP A 302 -8.46 -17.33 22.07
CA ASP A 302 -7.42 -17.35 23.08
C ASP A 302 -7.79 -16.44 24.26
N ALA A 303 -7.95 -17.03 25.44
CA ALA A 303 -8.42 -16.30 26.62
C ALA A 303 -7.38 -15.29 27.15
N ALA A 304 -6.09 -15.58 27.05
CA ALA A 304 -5.02 -14.67 27.47
C ALA A 304 -4.94 -13.47 26.55
N LEU A 305 -4.99 -13.70 25.24
CA LEU A 305 -5.01 -12.63 24.23
C LEU A 305 -6.29 -11.79 24.34
N ALA A 306 -7.44 -12.44 24.57
CA ALA A 306 -8.71 -11.73 24.83
C ALA A 306 -8.63 -10.85 26.08
N ALA A 307 -8.05 -11.33 27.17
CA ALA A 307 -7.82 -10.54 28.37
C ALA A 307 -6.92 -9.33 28.12
N ALA A 308 -5.86 -9.47 27.33
CA ALA A 308 -4.99 -8.36 26.96
C ALA A 308 -5.72 -7.26 26.17
N THR A 309 -6.78 -7.60 25.41
CA THR A 309 -7.58 -6.60 24.68
C THR A 309 -8.42 -5.69 25.57
N ALA A 310 -8.60 -6.03 26.85
CA ALA A 310 -9.29 -5.15 27.80
C ALA A 310 -8.48 -3.90 28.15
N ALA A 311 -7.16 -3.91 27.93
CA ALA A 311 -6.32 -2.74 28.11
C ALA A 311 -6.42 -1.81 26.90
N ASP A 312 -6.29 -0.50 27.12
CA ASP A 312 -6.21 0.51 26.05
C ASP A 312 -5.03 0.21 25.11
N ASP A 313 -3.90 -0.19 25.67
CA ASP A 313 -2.74 -0.68 24.95
C ASP A 313 -2.46 -2.15 25.31
N MET A 314 -2.89 -3.06 24.46
CA MET A 314 -2.73 -4.49 24.67
C MET A 314 -1.28 -4.99 24.60
N TYR A 315 -0.34 -4.17 24.11
CA TYR A 315 1.09 -4.53 24.14
C TYR A 315 1.69 -4.40 25.55
N LEU A 316 1.12 -3.59 26.43
CA LEU A 316 1.63 -3.42 27.79
C LEU A 316 1.50 -4.68 28.65
N PRO A 317 0.34 -5.35 28.73
CA PRO A 317 0.24 -6.64 29.43
C PRO A 317 1.20 -7.70 28.88
N VAL A 318 1.32 -7.78 27.55
CA VAL A 318 2.24 -8.73 26.90
C VAL A 318 3.70 -8.39 27.22
N ALA A 319 4.06 -7.12 27.22
CA ALA A 319 5.40 -6.66 27.60
C ALA A 319 5.74 -7.06 29.04
N ALA A 320 4.80 -6.88 29.94
CA ALA A 320 4.96 -7.27 31.35
C ALA A 320 5.14 -8.79 31.52
N GLU A 321 4.37 -9.59 30.80
CA GLU A 321 4.46 -11.04 30.84
C GLU A 321 5.78 -11.58 30.27
N LEU A 322 6.24 -10.97 29.15
CA LEU A 322 7.51 -11.33 28.50
C LEU A 322 8.75 -10.72 29.19
N GLY A 323 8.58 -9.79 30.13
CA GLY A 323 9.69 -9.08 30.77
C GLY A 323 10.48 -8.17 29.81
N VAL A 324 9.82 -7.62 28.80
CA VAL A 324 10.42 -6.75 27.77
C VAL A 324 9.75 -5.39 27.74
N ASP A 325 10.32 -4.45 26.97
CA ASP A 325 9.67 -3.16 26.75
C ASP A 325 8.51 -3.26 25.72
N ARG A 326 7.64 -2.27 25.72
CA ARG A 326 6.47 -2.20 24.82
C ARG A 326 6.84 -2.26 23.32
N PRO A 327 7.88 -1.57 22.80
CA PRO A 327 8.32 -1.70 21.42
C PRO A 327 8.69 -3.14 21.05
N THR A 328 9.43 -3.82 21.90
CA THR A 328 9.83 -5.21 21.71
C THR A 328 8.62 -6.16 21.73
N ALA A 329 7.71 -6.00 22.67
CA ALA A 329 6.45 -6.78 22.72
C ALA A 329 5.60 -6.57 21.45
N LYS A 330 5.52 -5.34 20.95
CA LYS A 330 4.84 -5.05 19.68
C LYS A 330 5.46 -5.80 18.49
N VAL A 331 6.79 -5.78 18.39
CA VAL A 331 7.51 -6.50 17.32
C VAL A 331 7.29 -8.00 17.44
N ALA A 332 7.44 -8.56 18.64
CA ALA A 332 7.25 -9.99 18.90
C ALA A 332 5.83 -10.45 18.55
N MET A 333 4.81 -9.70 18.98
CA MET A 333 3.42 -10.04 18.70
C MET A 333 3.11 -9.99 17.20
N ILE A 334 3.56 -8.94 16.50
CA ILE A 334 3.36 -8.82 15.05
C ILE A 334 4.11 -9.94 14.32
N ALA A 335 5.35 -10.24 14.70
CA ALA A 335 6.13 -11.33 14.12
C ALA A 335 5.42 -12.69 14.27
N ALA A 336 4.92 -12.98 15.48
CA ALA A 336 4.17 -14.20 15.75
C ALA A 336 2.88 -14.32 14.92
N MET A 337 2.16 -13.21 14.72
CA MET A 337 0.96 -13.16 13.87
C MET A 337 1.25 -13.49 12.41
N TYR A 338 2.43 -13.14 11.90
CA TYR A 338 2.85 -13.37 10.51
C TYR A 338 3.78 -14.57 10.34
N GLY A 339 3.97 -15.40 11.39
CA GLY A 339 4.80 -16.60 11.30
C GLY A 339 6.28 -16.35 11.15
N GLN A 340 6.79 -15.28 11.74
CA GLN A 340 8.19 -14.87 11.67
C GLN A 340 8.90 -15.07 13.01
#